data_f11a16d8e99c37fb9fbc36b7314e1ec5
#
_entry.id   f11a16d8e99c37fb9fbc36b7314e1ec5
#
_cell.length_a   1.000
_cell.length_b   1.000
_cell.length_c   1.000
_cell.angle_alpha   90.00
_cell.angle_beta   90.00
_cell.angle_gamma   90.00
#
_symmetry.space_group_name_H-M   'P 1'
#
loop_
_entity.id
_entity.type
_entity.pdbx_description
1 polymer ?
#
loop_
_entity_poly.entity_id
_entity_poly.type
_entity_poly.pdbx_seq_one_letter_code
_entity_poly.pdbx_strand_id
1 'polypeptide(L)'
;LFEATFEKYHKGSGRVPGDSNWPGAAMSYNSGKTFNIDGEINFFLDEAMKAAMAVADGAVLTENTGVIEPAVGVKYGWNPYFEMYSQPSLKDVPEVLMWREYSQAQGITHDSPYRILQGSSEGFTRTFTESFLMKDGLPIYASSDYQGDVSIDKVKAGRDERLQLFMWS
;
A
#
# COMPACT_ATOMS: atom_id res chain seq x y z
N LEU A 1 12.48 0.95 -8.56
CA LEU A 1 12.24 0.23 -7.30
C LEU A 1 12.23 -1.29 -7.51
N PHE A 2 11.54 -1.81 -8.53
CA PHE A 2 11.52 -3.25 -8.83
C PHE A 2 12.93 -3.81 -9.02
N GLU A 3 13.74 -3.18 -9.86
CA GLU A 3 15.11 -3.62 -10.14
C GLU A 3 15.96 -3.64 -8.87
N ALA A 4 15.99 -2.57 -8.11
CA ALA A 4 16.73 -2.50 -6.85
C ALA A 4 16.28 -3.59 -5.85
N THR A 5 14.97 -3.86 -5.78
CA THR A 5 14.43 -4.91 -4.90
C THR A 5 14.85 -6.29 -5.37
N PHE A 6 14.78 -6.55 -6.68
CA PHE A 6 15.19 -7.81 -7.28
C PHE A 6 16.68 -8.10 -7.06
N GLU A 7 17.53 -7.14 -7.36
CA GLU A 7 18.98 -7.25 -7.20
C GLU A 7 19.36 -7.45 -5.72
N LYS A 8 18.81 -6.64 -4.83
CA LYS A 8 19.07 -6.75 -3.39
C LYS A 8 18.66 -8.11 -2.84
N TYR A 9 17.51 -8.63 -3.25
CA TYR A 9 17.01 -9.93 -2.79
C TYR A 9 17.81 -11.10 -3.36
N HIS A 10 18.27 -11.00 -4.61
CA HIS A 10 18.94 -12.08 -5.32
C HIS A 10 20.46 -12.00 -5.31
N LYS A 11 21.06 -10.95 -4.75
CA LYS A 11 22.51 -10.83 -4.62
C LYS A 11 23.10 -12.05 -3.91
N GLY A 12 24.12 -12.64 -4.50
CA GLY A 12 24.77 -13.88 -4.02
C GLY A 12 24.05 -15.18 -4.38
N SER A 13 22.90 -15.12 -5.07
CA SER A 13 22.16 -16.32 -5.48
C SER A 13 22.53 -16.87 -6.86
N GLY A 14 23.44 -16.21 -7.57
CA GLY A 14 23.80 -16.51 -8.95
C GLY A 14 22.84 -15.96 -10.00
N ARG A 15 21.91 -15.09 -9.62
CA ARG A 15 20.86 -14.55 -10.51
C ARG A 15 21.13 -13.13 -10.99
N VAL A 16 22.02 -12.42 -10.34
CA VAL A 16 22.35 -11.03 -10.69
C VAL A 16 23.78 -10.90 -11.21
N PRO A 17 24.04 -9.89 -12.07
CA PRO A 17 25.40 -9.64 -12.58
C PRO A 17 26.39 -9.47 -11.44
N GLY A 18 27.58 -10.08 -11.59
CA GLY A 18 28.64 -10.01 -10.57
C GLY A 18 28.60 -11.13 -9.53
N ASP A 19 27.55 -11.91 -9.44
CA ASP A 19 27.54 -13.13 -8.64
C ASP A 19 28.49 -14.18 -9.25
N SER A 20 29.17 -14.96 -8.41
CA SER A 20 30.16 -15.96 -8.84
C SER A 20 29.61 -17.03 -9.80
N ASN A 21 28.34 -17.35 -9.66
CA ASN A 21 27.64 -18.37 -10.45
C ASN A 21 26.68 -17.79 -11.48
N TRP A 22 26.77 -16.48 -11.75
CA TRP A 22 25.88 -15.86 -12.71
C TRP A 22 26.15 -16.35 -14.14
N PRO A 23 25.17 -16.97 -14.83
CA PRO A 23 25.40 -17.56 -16.16
C PRO A 23 25.85 -16.52 -17.22
N GLY A 24 25.46 -15.25 -17.04
CA GLY A 24 25.86 -14.17 -17.94
C GLY A 24 27.37 -13.87 -17.91
N ALA A 25 28.10 -14.30 -16.88
CA ALA A 25 29.57 -14.13 -16.82
C ALA A 25 30.30 -14.88 -17.96
N ALA A 26 29.73 -15.99 -18.43
CA ALA A 26 30.31 -16.80 -19.52
C ALA A 26 30.06 -16.18 -20.92
N MET A 27 29.24 -15.15 -21.03
CA MET A 27 28.91 -14.55 -22.31
C MET A 27 30.02 -13.63 -22.79
N SER A 28 30.42 -13.76 -24.07
CA SER A 28 31.53 -13.02 -24.66
C SER A 28 31.39 -11.50 -24.54
N TYR A 29 30.16 -10.98 -24.63
CA TYR A 29 29.87 -9.54 -24.50
C TYR A 29 30.07 -9.01 -23.06
N ASN A 30 30.18 -9.88 -22.06
CA ASN A 30 30.47 -9.54 -20.67
C ASN A 30 31.95 -9.74 -20.29
N SER A 31 32.75 -10.25 -21.21
CA SER A 31 34.18 -10.45 -20.96
C SER A 31 34.88 -9.14 -20.57
N GLY A 32 35.60 -9.16 -19.46
CA GLY A 32 36.33 -7.99 -18.95
C GLY A 32 35.45 -6.91 -18.29
N LYS A 33 34.13 -7.09 -18.18
CA LYS A 33 33.25 -6.16 -17.47
C LYS A 33 33.26 -6.44 -15.98
N THR A 34 33.21 -5.37 -15.20
CA THR A 34 33.01 -5.38 -13.75
C THR A 34 31.61 -4.86 -13.45
N PHE A 35 30.89 -5.57 -12.60
CA PHE A 35 29.54 -5.24 -12.20
C PHE A 35 29.54 -4.76 -10.74
N ASN A 36 29.01 -3.57 -10.48
CA ASN A 36 28.89 -3.00 -9.14
C ASN A 36 27.42 -3.02 -8.72
N ILE A 37 26.94 -4.18 -8.28
CA ILE A 37 25.53 -4.38 -7.92
C ILE A 37 25.08 -3.45 -6.78
N ASP A 38 25.92 -3.23 -5.77
CA ASP A 38 25.57 -2.30 -4.68
C ASP A 38 25.40 -0.86 -5.18
N GLY A 39 26.25 -0.44 -6.10
CA GLY A 39 26.12 0.87 -6.75
C GLY A 39 24.87 0.95 -7.62
N GLU A 40 24.52 -0.11 -8.31
CA GLU A 40 23.33 -0.18 -9.16
C GLU A 40 22.03 -0.18 -8.32
N ILE A 41 21.98 -0.96 -7.25
CA ILE A 41 20.89 -0.96 -6.28
C ILE A 41 20.66 0.46 -5.73
N ASN A 42 21.73 1.12 -5.28
CA ASN A 42 21.64 2.48 -4.74
C ASN A 42 21.15 3.48 -5.79
N PHE A 43 21.66 3.38 -7.02
CA PHE A 43 21.24 4.23 -8.13
C PHE A 43 19.72 4.08 -8.38
N PHE A 44 19.21 2.86 -8.49
CA PHE A 44 17.79 2.65 -8.73
C PHE A 44 16.89 3.05 -7.54
N LEU A 45 17.40 2.93 -6.31
CA LEU A 45 16.69 3.44 -5.13
C LEU A 45 16.63 4.97 -5.14
N ASP A 46 17.73 5.63 -5.46
CA ASP A 46 17.79 7.09 -5.54
C ASP A 46 16.87 7.64 -6.64
N GLU A 47 16.86 7.00 -7.81
CA GLU A 47 15.97 7.39 -8.92
C GLU A 47 14.49 7.14 -8.57
N ALA A 48 14.18 6.04 -7.90
CA ALA A 48 12.83 5.78 -7.42
C ALA A 48 12.37 6.82 -6.37
N MET A 49 13.26 7.20 -5.47
CA MET A 49 13.00 8.24 -4.47
C MET A 49 12.80 9.62 -5.11
N LYS A 50 13.65 10.03 -6.06
CA LYS A 50 13.49 11.28 -6.80
C LYS A 50 12.16 11.33 -7.54
N ALA A 51 11.80 10.25 -8.24
CA ALA A 51 10.53 10.16 -8.96
C ALA A 51 9.34 10.24 -8.01
N ALA A 52 9.39 9.54 -6.86
CA ALA A 52 8.34 9.58 -5.85
C ALA A 52 8.19 10.98 -5.23
N MET A 53 9.29 11.66 -4.93
CA MET A 53 9.27 13.02 -4.40
C MET A 53 8.68 14.01 -5.40
N ALA A 54 9.03 13.91 -6.68
CA ALA A 54 8.48 14.78 -7.71
C ALA A 54 6.96 14.68 -7.83
N VAL A 55 6.39 13.48 -7.58
CA VAL A 55 4.94 13.30 -7.53
C VAL A 55 4.36 13.79 -6.20
N ALA A 56 5.02 13.46 -5.08
CA ALA A 56 4.54 13.81 -3.75
C ALA A 56 4.46 15.33 -3.53
N ASP A 57 5.42 16.09 -4.06
CA ASP A 57 5.47 17.54 -3.93
C ASP A 57 4.28 18.24 -4.63
N GLY A 58 3.67 17.59 -5.63
CA GLY A 58 2.50 18.08 -6.34
C GLY A 58 1.17 17.45 -5.88
N ALA A 59 1.22 16.47 -4.97
CA ALA A 59 0.03 15.74 -4.55
C ALA A 59 -0.82 16.55 -3.57
N VAL A 60 -2.13 16.53 -3.81
CA VAL A 60 -3.12 17.08 -2.87
C VAL A 60 -3.83 15.89 -2.20
N LEU A 61 -3.53 15.67 -0.93
CA LEU A 61 -4.14 14.58 -0.18
C LEU A 61 -5.57 14.92 0.23
N THR A 62 -6.43 13.91 0.18
CA THR A 62 -7.81 14.01 0.66
C THR A 62 -7.81 14.09 2.18
N GLU A 63 -8.54 15.05 2.72
CA GLU A 63 -8.62 15.27 4.16
C GLU A 63 -9.24 14.06 4.88
N ASN A 64 -8.58 13.58 5.93
CA ASN A 64 -9.14 12.69 6.92
C ASN A 64 -9.47 13.49 8.18
N THR A 65 -10.75 13.68 8.47
CA THR A 65 -11.22 14.44 9.64
C THR A 65 -10.99 13.73 10.97
N GLY A 66 -10.58 12.47 10.96
CA GLY A 66 -10.45 11.61 12.15
C GLY A 66 -11.81 11.12 12.69
N VAL A 67 -12.92 11.53 12.11
CA VAL A 67 -14.24 11.01 12.44
C VAL A 67 -14.39 9.62 11.85
N ILE A 68 -14.62 8.62 12.70
CA ILE A 68 -14.72 7.21 12.29
C ILE A 68 -16.17 6.74 12.09
N GLU A 69 -17.13 7.48 12.64
CA GLU A 69 -18.56 7.22 12.46
C GLU A 69 -19.32 8.54 12.30
N PRO A 70 -20.23 8.64 11.33
CA PRO A 70 -21.03 9.85 11.17
C PRO A 70 -22.02 10.04 12.33
N ALA A 71 -22.32 11.28 12.64
CA ALA A 71 -23.45 11.58 13.55
C ALA A 71 -24.78 11.09 12.95
N VAL A 72 -25.73 10.77 13.82
CA VAL A 72 -27.06 10.27 13.41
C VAL A 72 -27.69 11.22 12.39
N GLY A 73 -28.07 10.67 11.25
CA GLY A 73 -28.69 11.41 10.14
C GLY A 73 -27.71 12.08 9.17
N VAL A 74 -26.41 12.11 9.46
CA VAL A 74 -25.38 12.64 8.56
C VAL A 74 -24.96 11.53 7.58
N LYS A 75 -25.18 11.77 6.29
CA LYS A 75 -24.85 10.79 5.24
C LYS A 75 -23.56 11.13 4.49
N TYR A 76 -23.24 12.42 4.35
CA TYR A 76 -22.12 12.90 3.55
C TYR A 76 -21.44 14.08 4.24
N GLY A 77 -20.20 14.38 3.85
CA GLY A 77 -19.43 15.53 4.33
C GLY A 77 -18.82 15.35 5.72
N TRP A 78 -18.83 14.12 6.26
CA TRP A 78 -18.28 13.84 7.59
C TRP A 78 -16.82 13.43 7.56
N ASN A 79 -16.41 12.70 6.52
CA ASN A 79 -15.01 12.33 6.32
C ASN A 79 -14.71 12.16 4.82
N PRO A 80 -14.11 13.15 4.16
CA PRO A 80 -13.78 13.09 2.75
C PRO A 80 -12.92 11.90 2.37
N TYR A 81 -12.00 11.47 3.25
CA TYR A 81 -11.16 10.30 3.02
C TYR A 81 -11.99 9.01 2.92
N PHE A 82 -12.98 8.82 3.80
CA PHE A 82 -13.88 7.68 3.70
C PHE A 82 -14.76 7.78 2.45
N GLU A 83 -15.30 8.96 2.18
CA GLU A 83 -16.21 9.20 1.06
C GLU A 83 -15.52 9.02 -0.29
N MET A 84 -14.21 9.25 -0.39
CA MET A 84 -13.43 9.00 -1.59
C MET A 84 -13.61 7.56 -2.10
N TYR A 85 -13.69 6.57 -1.20
CA TYR A 85 -13.87 5.15 -1.57
C TYR A 85 -15.29 4.77 -1.95
N SER A 86 -16.27 5.63 -1.71
CA SER A 86 -17.68 5.41 -2.04
C SER A 86 -18.16 6.22 -3.25
N GLN A 87 -17.27 6.92 -3.94
CA GLN A 87 -17.60 7.70 -5.13
C GLN A 87 -17.89 6.81 -6.34
N PRO A 88 -18.88 7.16 -7.17
CA PRO A 88 -19.14 6.46 -8.42
C PRO A 88 -18.03 6.64 -9.46
N SER A 89 -17.23 7.70 -9.34
CA SER A 89 -16.08 8.01 -10.18
C SER A 89 -15.01 8.72 -9.36
N LEU A 90 -13.75 8.38 -9.57
CA LEU A 90 -12.61 9.02 -8.91
C LEU A 90 -11.93 10.09 -9.78
N LYS A 91 -12.56 10.45 -10.91
CA LYS A 91 -12.01 11.37 -11.90
C LYS A 91 -11.61 12.74 -11.31
N ASP A 92 -12.39 13.23 -10.37
CA ASP A 92 -12.22 14.56 -9.79
C ASP A 92 -11.57 14.52 -8.39
N VAL A 93 -10.97 13.38 -8.01
CA VAL A 93 -10.24 13.22 -6.75
C VAL A 93 -8.75 13.41 -6.98
N PRO A 94 -8.14 14.53 -6.58
CA PRO A 94 -6.74 14.87 -6.90
C PRO A 94 -5.71 13.88 -6.37
N GLU A 95 -5.98 13.19 -5.27
CA GLU A 95 -5.11 12.19 -4.68
C GLU A 95 -4.98 10.93 -5.54
N VAL A 96 -5.99 10.63 -6.37
CA VAL A 96 -6.06 9.39 -7.12
C VAL A 96 -5.38 9.54 -8.46
N LEU A 97 -4.18 8.98 -8.60
CA LEU A 97 -3.38 9.06 -9.83
C LEU A 97 -3.85 8.08 -10.91
N MET A 98 -4.42 6.94 -10.52
CA MET A 98 -4.89 5.91 -11.43
C MET A 98 -6.08 5.17 -10.82
N TRP A 99 -7.13 4.98 -11.59
CA TRP A 99 -8.35 4.29 -11.16
C TRP A 99 -9.00 3.54 -12.30
N ARG A 100 -9.85 2.59 -11.96
CA ARG A 100 -10.66 1.86 -12.92
C ARG A 100 -12.14 2.07 -12.61
N GLU A 101 -12.86 2.55 -13.59
CA GLU A 101 -14.31 2.70 -13.50
C GLU A 101 -15.02 1.37 -13.76
N TYR A 102 -15.96 1.04 -12.87
CA TYR A 102 -16.89 -0.06 -13.06
C TYR A 102 -18.26 0.50 -13.39
N SER A 103 -18.80 0.09 -14.52
CA SER A 103 -20.07 0.62 -15.05
C SER A 103 -20.90 -0.52 -15.60
N GLN A 104 -22.09 -0.71 -15.04
CA GLN A 104 -23.04 -1.70 -15.54
C GLN A 104 -23.45 -1.42 -16.99
N ALA A 105 -23.60 -0.14 -17.35
CA ALA A 105 -23.93 0.26 -18.71
C ALA A 105 -22.87 -0.14 -19.74
N GLN A 106 -21.61 -0.24 -19.31
CA GLN A 106 -20.48 -0.69 -20.14
C GLN A 106 -20.19 -2.19 -20.02
N GLY A 107 -20.98 -2.92 -19.24
CA GLY A 107 -20.76 -4.34 -18.97
C GLY A 107 -19.53 -4.63 -18.10
N ILE A 108 -18.96 -3.63 -17.44
CA ILE A 108 -17.80 -3.76 -16.56
C ILE A 108 -18.29 -3.73 -15.13
N THR A 109 -18.45 -4.91 -14.54
CA THR A 109 -18.98 -5.06 -13.18
C THR A 109 -18.11 -5.95 -12.32
N HIS A 110 -18.31 -5.89 -11.01
CA HIS A 110 -17.72 -6.80 -10.03
C HIS A 110 -18.69 -6.98 -8.84
N ASP A 111 -18.47 -8.01 -8.08
CA ASP A 111 -19.29 -8.39 -6.91
C ASP A 111 -18.55 -8.19 -5.57
N SER A 112 -17.40 -7.51 -5.57
CA SER A 112 -16.55 -7.33 -4.38
C SER A 112 -17.29 -6.74 -3.18
N PRO A 113 -18.15 -5.69 -3.29
CA PRO A 113 -18.89 -5.18 -2.15
C PRO A 113 -19.83 -6.22 -1.53
N TYR A 114 -20.48 -7.03 -2.36
CA TYR A 114 -21.34 -8.12 -1.88
C TYR A 114 -20.54 -9.16 -1.10
N ARG A 115 -19.39 -9.57 -1.62
CA ARG A 115 -18.51 -10.57 -0.99
C ARG A 115 -17.99 -10.09 0.36
N ILE A 116 -17.53 -8.84 0.44
CA ILE A 116 -17.04 -8.24 1.69
C ILE A 116 -18.16 -8.17 2.73
N LEU A 117 -19.35 -7.70 2.35
CA LEU A 117 -20.50 -7.54 3.26
C LEU A 117 -21.10 -8.89 3.71
N GLN A 118 -21.06 -9.89 2.85
CA GLN A 118 -21.59 -11.22 3.16
C GLN A 118 -20.59 -12.15 3.85
N GLY A 119 -19.35 -11.71 4.04
CA GLY A 119 -18.35 -12.48 4.74
C GLY A 119 -17.89 -13.74 4.01
N SER A 120 -17.78 -13.70 2.69
CA SER A 120 -17.35 -14.81 1.81
C SER A 120 -15.89 -15.24 1.99
N SER A 121 -15.38 -15.26 3.21
CA SER A 121 -13.96 -15.53 3.55
C SER A 121 -12.99 -14.50 2.98
N GLU A 122 -13.49 -13.34 2.60
CA GLU A 122 -12.70 -12.21 2.11
C GLU A 122 -12.63 -11.13 3.18
N GLY A 123 -11.49 -10.45 3.27
CA GLY A 123 -11.26 -9.40 4.24
C GLY A 123 -9.82 -8.93 4.25
N PHE A 124 -9.49 -8.08 5.18
CA PHE A 124 -8.11 -7.63 5.34
C PHE A 124 -7.21 -8.78 5.82
N THR A 125 -6.08 -8.93 5.16
CA THR A 125 -5.05 -9.84 5.67
C THR A 125 -4.45 -9.29 6.97
N ARG A 126 -3.95 -10.19 7.81
CA ARG A 126 -3.26 -9.79 9.04
C ARG A 126 -2.10 -8.84 8.76
N THR A 127 -1.26 -9.14 7.79
CA THR A 127 -0.14 -8.29 7.40
C THR A 127 -0.58 -6.89 6.99
N PHE A 128 -1.67 -6.77 6.23
CA PHE A 128 -2.22 -5.47 5.87
C PHE A 128 -2.71 -4.71 7.11
N THR A 129 -3.45 -5.36 7.99
CA THR A 129 -3.93 -4.76 9.25
C THR A 129 -2.77 -4.33 10.13
N GLU A 130 -1.71 -5.13 10.25
CA GLU A 130 -0.52 -4.82 11.05
C GLU A 130 0.32 -3.66 10.46
N SER A 131 0.17 -3.33 9.18
CA SER A 131 0.87 -2.19 8.56
C SER A 131 0.41 -0.83 9.07
N PHE A 132 -0.80 -0.73 9.63
CA PHE A 132 -1.26 0.49 10.27
C PHE A 132 -0.61 0.64 11.66
N LEU A 133 -0.20 1.85 11.99
CA LEU A 133 0.44 2.12 13.28
C LEU A 133 -0.59 2.37 14.39
N MET A 134 -0.16 2.32 15.62
CA MET A 134 -0.89 2.85 16.76
C MET A 134 -0.87 4.38 16.75
N LYS A 135 -1.75 5.03 17.50
CA LYS A 135 -1.79 6.51 17.59
C LYS A 135 -0.52 7.13 18.16
N ASP A 136 0.26 6.38 18.90
CA ASP A 136 1.59 6.77 19.38
C ASP A 136 2.69 6.71 18.30
N GLY A 137 2.33 6.28 17.06
CA GLY A 137 3.24 6.13 15.93
C GLY A 137 4.06 4.83 15.95
N LEU A 138 3.80 3.93 16.89
CA LEU A 138 4.51 2.66 16.99
C LEU A 138 3.73 1.52 16.30
N PRO A 139 4.42 0.50 15.81
CA PRO A 139 3.77 -0.74 15.38
C PRO A 139 3.22 -1.50 16.61
N ILE A 140 2.22 -2.36 16.38
CA ILE A 140 1.50 -3.07 17.45
C ILE A 140 2.41 -3.86 18.39
N TYR A 141 3.50 -4.41 17.89
CA TYR A 141 4.43 -5.20 18.69
C TYR A 141 5.35 -4.34 19.59
N ALA A 142 5.40 -3.03 19.38
CA ALA A 142 6.21 -2.09 20.14
C ALA A 142 5.39 -1.14 21.02
N SER A 143 4.07 -1.08 20.83
CA SER A 143 3.18 -0.22 21.63
C SER A 143 2.56 -1.00 22.78
N SER A 144 2.61 -0.42 24.00
CA SER A 144 1.93 -0.96 25.18
C SER A 144 0.40 -0.78 25.13
N ASP A 145 -0.09 0.07 24.24
CA ASP A 145 -1.52 0.41 24.13
C ASP A 145 -2.31 -0.58 23.29
N TYR A 146 -1.61 -1.51 22.62
CA TYR A 146 -2.29 -2.54 21.83
C TYR A 146 -3.07 -3.52 22.72
N GLN A 147 -4.38 -3.65 22.45
CA GLN A 147 -5.30 -4.42 23.28
C GLN A 147 -5.42 -5.90 22.88
N GLY A 148 -4.67 -6.34 21.88
CA GLY A 148 -4.65 -7.74 21.43
C GLY A 148 -5.72 -8.08 20.38
N ASP A 149 -5.81 -9.36 20.03
CA ASP A 149 -6.55 -9.90 18.86
C ASP A 149 -7.88 -10.57 19.24
N VAL A 150 -8.39 -10.37 20.46
CA VAL A 150 -9.57 -11.12 20.94
C VAL A 150 -10.85 -10.73 20.21
N SER A 151 -10.95 -9.50 19.73
CA SER A 151 -12.08 -9.02 18.93
C SER A 151 -11.62 -7.92 17.97
N ILE A 152 -12.45 -7.65 16.94
CA ILE A 152 -12.19 -6.58 15.99
C ILE A 152 -12.08 -5.23 16.70
N ASP A 153 -12.92 -4.97 17.70
CA ASP A 153 -12.86 -3.74 18.49
C ASP A 153 -11.51 -3.56 19.18
N LYS A 154 -10.92 -4.62 19.69
CA LYS A 154 -9.62 -4.57 20.33
C LYS A 154 -8.48 -4.41 19.31
N VAL A 155 -8.58 -5.08 18.17
CA VAL A 155 -7.62 -4.94 17.09
C VAL A 155 -7.56 -3.50 16.57
N LYS A 156 -8.69 -2.84 16.43
CA LYS A 156 -8.77 -1.46 15.88
C LYS A 156 -8.59 -0.36 16.93
N ALA A 157 -8.73 -0.67 18.24
CA ALA A 157 -8.63 0.33 19.30
C ALA A 157 -7.26 1.00 19.35
N GLY A 158 -7.26 2.32 19.43
CA GLY A 158 -6.01 3.11 19.52
C GLY A 158 -5.14 3.07 18.26
N ARG A 159 -5.66 2.54 17.15
CA ARG A 159 -4.96 2.47 15.85
C ARG A 159 -5.21 3.73 15.01
N ASP A 160 -4.46 3.86 13.94
CA ASP A 160 -4.69 4.82 12.87
C ASP A 160 -6.18 4.84 12.47
N GLU A 161 -6.78 6.01 12.38
CA GLU A 161 -8.19 6.20 12.07
C GLU A 161 -8.58 5.57 10.72
N ARG A 162 -7.65 5.52 9.77
CA ARG A 162 -7.89 4.89 8.46
C ARG A 162 -8.20 3.40 8.58
N LEU A 163 -7.57 2.70 9.53
CA LEU A 163 -7.94 1.32 9.83
C LEU A 163 -9.34 1.23 10.44
N GLN A 164 -9.64 2.12 11.39
CA GLN A 164 -10.91 2.13 12.10
C GLN A 164 -12.10 2.41 11.18
N LEU A 165 -11.91 3.23 10.15
CA LEU A 165 -12.94 3.55 9.15
C LEU A 165 -13.43 2.33 8.36
N PHE A 166 -12.56 1.36 8.11
CA PHE A 166 -12.85 0.22 7.21
C PHE A 166 -12.95 -1.13 7.93
N MET A 167 -12.65 -1.20 9.22
CA MET A 167 -12.88 -2.40 10.03
C MET A 167 -14.22 -2.30 10.77
N TRP A 168 -15.21 -2.98 10.24
CA TRP A 168 -16.52 -3.07 10.87
C TRP A 168 -16.53 -4.12 11.98
N SER A 169 -17.16 -3.81 13.13
CA SER A 169 -17.32 -4.70 14.29
C SER A 169 -18.79 -4.85 14.65
#